data_3976d9df963d02abf0c6d0886193dc9f
#
_entry.id   3976d9df963d02abf0c6d0886193dc9f
#
_cell.length_a   1.000
_cell.length_b   1.000
_cell.length_c   1.000
_cell.angle_alpha   90.00
_cell.angle_beta   90.00
_cell.angle_gamma   90.00
#
_symmetry.space_group_name_H-M   'P 1'
#
loop_
_entity.id
_entity.type
_entity.pdbx_description
1 polymer ?
#
loop_
_entity_poly.entity_id
_entity_poly.type
_entity_poly.pdbx_seq_one_letter_code
_entity_poly.pdbx_strand_id
1 'polypeptide(L)'
;MLKKSLTLACVLLMAALVSGASLVSPALAQGKKLKIGVIYDYTGPLAGGGSDLHALGAKIMIDYFAKKGGVEGYQIEAIYADAQSKPDVAINEAVRLVEQEKVDMLLGFYSSAQCVPVAARVEQLRKFMWITTCISSAVLENRNLKYVFRVQPSGRQFGLMSTDFIAKNAKAKLGREPKDLKVAIIHEDGAYGIDVSKGNEEGARRAGFNVVLKEGYAATTPDLSSLVIKLKRARPDVVFHTGYNPDIALFLRQAREQGLRFSALVGHGAGYGVYDKLKEAVGKDVNHFFNVDPISIWLANEKALKPELTPLIKMVGDEYEKARPGTQVRSAHVGMAASNTYVFMTEVLPRAVKKYGGIDADSLRKAALEVDLPEGGTMLGFGVHFLGDGAMAGQNDRAFPVIVQYVDDKPYVVWPRSLQHREPVLPLPSSSPYAAN
;
A
#
# COMPACT_ATOMS: atom_id res chain seq x y z
N MET A 1 -18.86 -69.79 -65.82
CA MET A 1 -19.14 -68.45 -65.32
C MET A 1 -19.39 -68.46 -63.84
N LEU A 2 -18.46 -68.98 -63.02
CA LEU A 2 -18.67 -69.04 -61.55
C LEU A 2 -17.34 -68.99 -60.78
N LYS A 3 -16.44 -68.02 -61.08
CA LYS A 3 -15.15 -67.84 -60.40
C LYS A 3 -14.72 -66.38 -60.17
N LYS A 4 -15.64 -65.42 -60.38
CA LYS A 4 -15.31 -63.97 -60.20
C LYS A 4 -16.06 -63.26 -59.09
N SER A 5 -16.88 -63.95 -58.29
CA SER A 5 -17.69 -63.30 -57.21
C SER A 5 -17.25 -63.58 -55.79
N LEU A 6 -16.11 -64.28 -55.59
CA LEU A 6 -15.65 -64.64 -54.21
C LEU A 6 -14.46 -63.77 -53.74
N THR A 7 -13.88 -62.96 -54.62
CA THR A 7 -12.70 -62.13 -54.27
C THR A 7 -13.07 -60.68 -53.84
N LEU A 8 -14.33 -60.28 -53.95
CA LEU A 8 -14.76 -58.92 -53.63
C LEU A 8 -15.39 -58.83 -52.18
N ALA A 9 -15.73 -59.98 -51.61
CA ALA A 9 -16.33 -60.03 -50.28
C ALA A 9 -15.28 -59.98 -49.15
N CYS A 10 -14.01 -60.37 -49.36
CA CYS A 10 -12.97 -60.40 -48.35
C CYS A 10 -12.21 -59.05 -48.23
N VAL A 11 -12.30 -58.13 -49.17
CA VAL A 11 -11.66 -56.82 -49.13
C VAL A 11 -12.52 -55.80 -48.33
N LEU A 12 -13.81 -55.99 -48.27
CA LEU A 12 -14.75 -55.09 -47.56
C LEU A 12 -14.87 -55.39 -46.04
N LEU A 13 -14.37 -56.56 -45.57
CA LEU A 13 -14.41 -56.88 -44.13
C LEU A 13 -13.14 -56.48 -43.38
N MET A 14 -12.04 -56.08 -44.03
CA MET A 14 -10.83 -55.59 -43.38
C MET A 14 -10.76 -54.04 -43.27
N ALA A 15 -11.66 -53.29 -43.86
CA ALA A 15 -11.74 -51.84 -43.78
C ALA A 15 -12.60 -51.31 -42.61
N ALA A 16 -13.29 -52.20 -41.88
CA ALA A 16 -14.20 -51.82 -40.80
C ALA A 16 -13.62 -51.95 -39.36
N LEU A 17 -12.33 -52.32 -39.23
CA LEU A 17 -11.68 -52.54 -37.91
C LEU A 17 -10.60 -51.50 -37.57
N VAL A 18 -10.45 -50.41 -38.34
CA VAL A 18 -9.46 -49.33 -38.06
C VAL A 18 -10.12 -47.97 -37.70
N SER A 19 -11.45 -47.93 -37.55
CA SER A 19 -12.16 -46.65 -37.29
C SER A 19 -12.66 -46.55 -35.85
N GLY A 20 -12.00 -47.18 -34.88
CA GLY A 20 -12.34 -47.13 -33.46
C GLY A 20 -11.30 -46.46 -32.53
N ALA A 21 -10.30 -45.76 -33.07
CA ALA A 21 -9.46 -44.89 -32.27
C ALA A 21 -10.22 -43.58 -32.05
N SER A 22 -11.10 -43.57 -31.05
CA SER A 22 -11.60 -42.32 -30.46
C SER A 22 -10.38 -41.49 -30.09
N LEU A 23 -10.07 -40.46 -30.86
CA LEU A 23 -9.25 -39.36 -30.43
C LEU A 23 -9.95 -38.77 -29.20
N VAL A 24 -9.66 -39.32 -28.01
CA VAL A 24 -9.88 -38.65 -26.78
C VAL A 24 -8.91 -37.48 -26.85
N SER A 25 -9.36 -36.37 -27.43
CA SER A 25 -8.75 -35.07 -27.18
C SER A 25 -8.65 -34.97 -25.66
N PRO A 26 -7.48 -34.75 -25.08
CA PRO A 26 -7.43 -34.42 -23.67
C PRO A 26 -8.28 -33.16 -23.55
N ALA A 27 -9.48 -33.30 -22.95
CA ALA A 27 -10.18 -32.14 -22.44
C ALA A 27 -9.15 -31.47 -21.55
N LEU A 28 -8.57 -30.36 -22.02
CA LEU A 28 -7.77 -29.49 -21.19
C LEU A 28 -8.65 -29.23 -19.97
N ALA A 29 -8.33 -29.91 -18.88
CA ALA A 29 -9.02 -29.71 -17.61
C ALA A 29 -8.93 -28.21 -17.40
N GLN A 30 -10.06 -27.53 -17.52
CA GLN A 30 -10.14 -26.07 -17.36
C GLN A 30 -9.64 -25.83 -15.94
N GLY A 31 -8.36 -25.40 -15.81
CA GLY A 31 -7.68 -25.29 -14.53
C GLY A 31 -8.53 -24.43 -13.60
N LYS A 32 -8.54 -24.78 -12.31
CA LYS A 32 -9.22 -23.96 -11.30
C LYS A 32 -8.77 -22.53 -11.43
N LYS A 33 -9.68 -21.55 -11.26
CA LYS A 33 -9.36 -20.12 -11.32
C LYS A 33 -9.51 -19.50 -9.95
N LEU A 34 -8.60 -18.61 -9.61
CA LEU A 34 -8.77 -17.61 -8.56
C LEU A 34 -9.08 -16.28 -9.24
N LYS A 35 -10.30 -15.79 -9.08
CA LYS A 35 -10.72 -14.48 -9.58
C LYS A 35 -10.51 -13.44 -8.49
N ILE A 36 -9.67 -12.45 -8.77
CA ILE A 36 -9.35 -11.35 -7.84
C ILE A 36 -9.95 -10.07 -8.36
N GLY A 37 -10.84 -9.45 -7.60
CA GLY A 37 -11.30 -8.08 -7.84
C GLY A 37 -10.25 -7.10 -7.29
N VAL A 38 -9.66 -6.29 -8.16
CA VAL A 38 -8.60 -5.33 -7.80
C VAL A 38 -9.17 -3.92 -7.91
N ILE A 39 -9.23 -3.21 -6.77
CA ILE A 39 -9.84 -1.89 -6.68
C ILE A 39 -8.79 -0.84 -6.29
N TYR A 40 -8.58 0.12 -7.19
CA TYR A 40 -7.76 1.33 -6.98
C TYR A 40 -8.41 2.52 -7.72
N ASP A 41 -7.81 3.70 -7.58
CA ASP A 41 -8.22 4.87 -8.35
C ASP A 41 -7.37 4.94 -9.63
N TYR A 42 -7.97 4.71 -10.76
CA TYR A 42 -7.37 4.90 -12.09
C TYR A 42 -7.75 6.27 -12.67
N THR A 43 -8.80 6.89 -12.14
CA THR A 43 -9.22 8.26 -12.44
C THR A 43 -9.49 9.05 -11.16
N GLY A 44 -9.67 10.36 -11.29
CA GLY A 44 -9.87 11.28 -10.17
C GLY A 44 -8.55 11.75 -9.52
N PRO A 45 -8.63 12.62 -8.49
CA PRO A 45 -7.47 13.30 -7.92
C PRO A 45 -6.46 12.37 -7.24
N LEU A 46 -6.89 11.20 -6.76
CA LEU A 46 -6.00 10.24 -6.09
C LEU A 46 -5.26 9.31 -7.08
N ALA A 47 -5.70 9.22 -8.33
CA ALA A 47 -5.08 8.37 -9.35
C ALA A 47 -3.59 8.70 -9.51
N GLY A 48 -3.25 9.84 -10.12
CA GLY A 48 -1.86 10.31 -10.25
C GLY A 48 -1.22 10.74 -8.93
N GLY A 49 -1.97 10.76 -7.85
CA GLY A 49 -1.54 11.12 -6.49
C GLY A 49 -0.99 9.94 -5.68
N GLY A 50 -0.83 8.76 -6.27
CA GLY A 50 -0.24 7.59 -5.62
C GLY A 50 -1.02 6.28 -5.78
N SER A 51 -2.33 6.32 -6.04
CA SER A 51 -3.15 5.12 -6.21
C SER A 51 -2.70 4.28 -7.39
N ASP A 52 -2.36 4.91 -8.53
CA ASP A 52 -1.84 4.25 -9.73
C ASP A 52 -0.50 3.52 -9.50
N LEU A 53 0.33 4.02 -8.60
CA LEU A 53 1.59 3.38 -8.21
C LEU A 53 1.35 2.11 -7.40
N HIS A 54 0.38 2.13 -6.48
CA HIS A 54 -0.03 0.93 -5.76
C HIS A 54 -0.70 -0.09 -6.70
N ALA A 55 -1.57 0.38 -7.61
CA ALA A 55 -2.17 -0.46 -8.63
C ALA A 55 -1.12 -1.14 -9.51
N LEU A 56 -0.09 -0.40 -9.93
CA LEU A 56 1.04 -0.94 -10.70
C LEU A 56 1.78 -2.03 -9.93
N GLY A 57 2.10 -1.80 -8.66
CA GLY A 57 2.79 -2.79 -7.82
C GLY A 57 2.00 -4.08 -7.65
N ALA A 58 0.69 -3.98 -7.37
CA ALA A 58 -0.20 -5.13 -7.30
C ALA A 58 -0.27 -5.86 -8.64
N LYS A 59 -0.42 -5.13 -9.75
CA LYS A 59 -0.47 -5.69 -11.10
C LYS A 59 0.81 -6.45 -11.46
N ILE A 60 1.99 -5.88 -11.20
CA ILE A 60 3.28 -6.52 -11.47
C ILE A 60 3.32 -7.90 -10.79
N MET A 61 2.91 -7.98 -9.54
CA MET A 61 2.98 -9.23 -8.79
C MET A 61 1.89 -10.23 -9.22
N ILE A 62 0.68 -9.78 -9.50
CA ILE A 62 -0.40 -10.63 -10.05
C ILE A 62 0.04 -11.21 -11.39
N ASP A 63 0.56 -10.38 -12.31
CA ASP A 63 1.03 -10.82 -13.62
C ASP A 63 2.21 -11.81 -13.51
N TYR A 64 3.10 -11.62 -12.53
CA TYR A 64 4.21 -12.53 -12.28
C TYR A 64 3.70 -13.95 -11.95
N PHE A 65 2.73 -14.09 -11.06
CA PHE A 65 2.18 -15.40 -10.72
C PHE A 65 1.31 -15.97 -11.84
N ALA A 66 0.54 -15.14 -12.53
CA ALA A 66 -0.26 -15.58 -13.69
C ALA A 66 0.64 -16.16 -14.81
N LYS A 67 1.75 -15.48 -15.14
CA LYS A 67 2.73 -15.94 -16.14
C LYS A 67 3.47 -17.23 -15.72
N LYS A 68 3.58 -17.50 -14.43
CA LYS A 68 4.14 -18.75 -13.90
C LYS A 68 3.16 -19.93 -13.89
N GLY A 69 1.95 -19.76 -14.42
CA GLY A 69 0.92 -20.78 -14.45
C GLY A 69 0.02 -20.80 -13.22
N GLY A 70 0.07 -19.75 -12.40
CA GLY A 70 -0.76 -19.61 -11.20
C GLY A 70 -0.11 -20.13 -9.92
N VAL A 71 -0.94 -20.45 -8.94
CA VAL A 71 -0.54 -20.93 -7.60
C VAL A 71 -1.39 -22.12 -7.21
N GLU A 72 -0.75 -23.23 -6.81
CA GLU A 72 -1.41 -24.45 -6.32
C GLU A 72 -2.52 -24.98 -7.25
N GLY A 73 -2.28 -24.92 -8.56
CA GLY A 73 -3.23 -25.37 -9.58
C GLY A 73 -4.35 -24.37 -9.90
N TYR A 74 -4.37 -23.20 -9.26
CA TYR A 74 -5.27 -22.11 -9.61
C TYR A 74 -4.59 -21.12 -10.53
N GLN A 75 -5.18 -20.89 -11.70
CA GLN A 75 -4.82 -19.78 -12.59
C GLN A 75 -5.31 -18.47 -11.98
N ILE A 76 -4.50 -17.43 -12.05
CA ILE A 76 -4.84 -16.12 -11.50
C ILE A 76 -5.52 -15.27 -12.57
N GLU A 77 -6.74 -14.83 -12.28
CA GLU A 77 -7.52 -13.93 -13.11
C GLU A 77 -7.85 -12.66 -12.31
N ALA A 78 -7.34 -11.50 -12.75
CA ALA A 78 -7.61 -10.23 -12.07
C ALA A 78 -8.61 -9.40 -12.87
N ILE A 79 -9.62 -8.85 -12.19
CA ILE A 79 -10.61 -7.93 -12.74
C ILE A 79 -10.40 -6.59 -12.03
N TYR A 80 -9.98 -5.59 -12.80
CA TYR A 80 -9.65 -4.27 -12.31
C TYR A 80 -10.88 -3.36 -12.30
N ALA A 81 -11.05 -2.59 -11.22
CA ALA A 81 -12.13 -1.63 -11.06
C ALA A 81 -11.61 -0.29 -10.58
N ASP A 82 -12.16 0.79 -11.14
CA ASP A 82 -11.80 2.17 -10.86
C ASP A 82 -12.71 2.76 -9.78
N ALA A 83 -12.16 3.08 -8.63
CA ALA A 83 -12.89 3.72 -7.54
C ALA A 83 -13.09 5.25 -7.76
N GLN A 84 -12.49 5.84 -8.80
CA GLN A 84 -12.66 7.25 -9.22
C GLN A 84 -12.42 8.26 -8.09
N SER A 85 -11.61 7.92 -7.10
CA SER A 85 -11.37 8.71 -5.88
C SER A 85 -12.64 9.01 -5.05
N LYS A 86 -13.69 8.17 -5.19
CA LYS A 86 -15.00 8.35 -4.54
C LYS A 86 -15.38 7.12 -3.71
N PRO A 87 -15.76 7.28 -2.43
CA PRO A 87 -16.14 6.17 -1.58
C PRO A 87 -17.38 5.39 -2.05
N ASP A 88 -18.40 6.07 -2.56
CA ASP A 88 -19.60 5.47 -3.10
C ASP A 88 -19.33 4.62 -4.35
N VAL A 89 -18.47 5.11 -5.24
CA VAL A 89 -18.02 4.34 -6.42
C VAL A 89 -17.25 3.10 -5.98
N ALA A 90 -16.32 3.23 -5.02
CA ALA A 90 -15.58 2.09 -4.50
C ALA A 90 -16.49 0.98 -3.92
N ILE A 91 -17.57 1.38 -3.20
CA ILE A 91 -18.56 0.44 -2.66
C ILE A 91 -19.30 -0.26 -3.81
N ASN A 92 -19.79 0.51 -4.80
CA ASN A 92 -20.54 -0.02 -5.94
C ASN A 92 -19.68 -0.99 -6.77
N GLU A 93 -18.41 -0.65 -7.02
CA GLU A 93 -17.48 -1.52 -7.72
C GLU A 93 -17.17 -2.80 -6.93
N ALA A 94 -17.02 -2.73 -5.61
CA ALA A 94 -16.86 -3.91 -4.77
C ALA A 94 -18.08 -4.85 -4.88
N VAL A 95 -19.29 -4.29 -4.83
CA VAL A 95 -20.52 -5.08 -5.01
C VAL A 95 -20.59 -5.68 -6.41
N ARG A 96 -20.34 -4.89 -7.47
CA ARG A 96 -20.32 -5.36 -8.85
C ARG A 96 -19.35 -6.54 -9.05
N LEU A 97 -18.13 -6.40 -8.55
CA LEU A 97 -17.12 -7.45 -8.65
C LEU A 97 -17.58 -8.74 -7.96
N VAL A 98 -18.18 -8.63 -6.79
CA VAL A 98 -18.66 -9.81 -6.03
C VAL A 98 -19.92 -10.42 -6.66
N GLU A 99 -20.92 -9.60 -7.00
CA GLU A 99 -22.25 -10.10 -7.37
C GLU A 99 -22.38 -10.38 -8.87
N GLN A 100 -21.70 -9.61 -9.74
CA GLN A 100 -21.79 -9.78 -11.19
C GLN A 100 -20.60 -10.56 -11.75
N GLU A 101 -19.37 -10.15 -11.41
CA GLU A 101 -18.16 -10.81 -11.90
C GLU A 101 -17.82 -12.11 -11.14
N LYS A 102 -18.46 -12.32 -9.97
CA LYS A 102 -18.27 -13.51 -9.14
C LYS A 102 -16.80 -13.70 -8.71
N VAL A 103 -16.13 -12.61 -8.32
CA VAL A 103 -14.77 -12.73 -7.79
C VAL A 103 -14.74 -13.51 -6.48
N ASP A 104 -13.64 -14.22 -6.24
CA ASP A 104 -13.43 -15.00 -5.03
C ASP A 104 -13.02 -14.10 -3.86
N MET A 105 -12.25 -13.05 -4.15
CA MET A 105 -11.75 -12.10 -3.16
C MET A 105 -11.57 -10.70 -3.75
N LEU A 106 -11.40 -9.71 -2.86
CA LEU A 106 -11.01 -8.35 -3.22
C LEU A 106 -9.60 -8.04 -2.71
N LEU A 107 -8.85 -7.29 -3.52
CA LEU A 107 -7.49 -6.84 -3.22
C LEU A 107 -7.33 -5.36 -3.59
N GLY A 108 -6.52 -4.63 -2.83
CA GLY A 108 -6.15 -3.26 -3.20
C GLY A 108 -6.43 -2.22 -2.13
N PHE A 109 -7.07 -1.14 -2.54
CA PHE A 109 -7.56 0.01 -1.78
C PHE A 109 -6.45 0.96 -1.31
N TYR A 110 -6.42 2.14 -1.94
CA TYR A 110 -5.50 3.22 -1.59
C TYR A 110 -6.06 4.13 -0.50
N SER A 111 -7.20 4.76 -0.76
CA SER A 111 -7.81 5.71 0.15
C SER A 111 -8.51 5.03 1.33
N SER A 112 -8.21 5.49 2.55
CA SER A 112 -8.90 5.00 3.74
C SER A 112 -10.38 5.40 3.77
N ALA A 113 -10.76 6.53 3.17
CA ALA A 113 -12.15 6.95 3.05
C ALA A 113 -13.00 5.98 2.20
N GLN A 114 -12.36 5.31 1.23
CA GLN A 114 -12.98 4.25 0.43
C GLN A 114 -12.94 2.91 1.17
N CYS A 115 -11.81 2.59 1.77
CA CYS A 115 -11.54 1.30 2.39
C CYS A 115 -12.46 1.00 3.59
N VAL A 116 -12.72 2.00 4.44
CA VAL A 116 -13.57 1.85 5.64
C VAL A 116 -14.98 1.36 5.29
N PRO A 117 -15.76 2.00 4.39
CA PRO A 117 -17.10 1.53 4.06
C PRO A 117 -17.08 0.24 3.21
N VAL A 118 -16.09 0.06 2.32
CA VAL A 118 -15.95 -1.18 1.53
C VAL A 118 -15.71 -2.38 2.44
N ALA A 119 -14.85 -2.26 3.46
CA ALA A 119 -14.60 -3.35 4.41
C ALA A 119 -15.88 -3.83 5.10
N ALA A 120 -16.78 -2.89 5.49
CA ALA A 120 -18.09 -3.26 6.04
C ALA A 120 -18.96 -4.03 5.03
N ARG A 121 -18.96 -3.57 3.78
CA ARG A 121 -19.78 -4.19 2.74
C ARG A 121 -19.27 -5.59 2.38
N VAL A 122 -17.95 -5.76 2.29
CA VAL A 122 -17.31 -7.05 1.99
C VAL A 122 -17.57 -8.08 3.09
N GLU A 123 -17.54 -7.65 4.37
CA GLU A 123 -17.91 -8.51 5.50
C GLU A 123 -19.34 -9.03 5.39
N GLN A 124 -20.31 -8.14 5.05
CA GLN A 124 -21.71 -8.52 4.79
C GLN A 124 -21.85 -9.51 3.64
N LEU A 125 -21.05 -9.37 2.59
CA LEU A 125 -21.01 -10.24 1.43
C LEU A 125 -20.23 -11.55 1.70
N ARG A 126 -19.64 -11.69 2.89
CA ARG A 126 -18.81 -12.84 3.29
C ARG A 126 -17.70 -13.13 2.27
N LYS A 127 -17.00 -12.08 1.82
CA LYS A 127 -15.87 -12.17 0.90
C LYS A 127 -14.57 -11.80 1.60
N PHE A 128 -13.49 -12.44 1.19
CA PHE A 128 -12.16 -12.14 1.71
C PHE A 128 -11.64 -10.83 1.09
N MET A 129 -11.10 -9.93 1.92
CA MET A 129 -10.53 -8.66 1.53
C MET A 129 -9.09 -8.55 2.00
N TRP A 130 -8.19 -8.37 1.05
CA TRP A 130 -6.76 -8.21 1.29
C TRP A 130 -6.34 -6.76 1.02
N ILE A 131 -6.06 -6.03 2.08
CA ILE A 131 -5.70 -4.63 2.02
C ILE A 131 -4.19 -4.50 1.83
N THR A 132 -3.80 -3.90 0.72
CA THR A 132 -2.39 -3.68 0.38
C THR A 132 -1.87 -2.33 0.85
N THR A 133 -2.76 -1.35 1.10
CA THR A 133 -2.34 0.03 1.29
C THR A 133 -3.08 0.77 2.39
N CYS A 134 -4.41 0.94 2.32
CA CYS A 134 -5.11 1.86 3.21
C CYS A 134 -4.81 1.60 4.71
N ILE A 135 -4.48 2.66 5.47
CA ILE A 135 -3.87 2.53 6.79
C ILE A 135 -4.73 2.97 7.97
N SER A 136 -5.89 3.61 7.75
CA SER A 136 -6.72 4.05 8.88
C SER A 136 -7.10 2.90 9.80
N SER A 137 -6.93 3.09 11.11
CA SER A 137 -7.38 2.14 12.14
C SER A 137 -8.89 1.89 12.07
N ALA A 138 -9.69 2.90 11.64
CA ALA A 138 -11.14 2.80 11.48
C ALA A 138 -11.59 1.69 10.51
N VAL A 139 -10.70 1.13 9.70
CA VAL A 139 -11.01 -0.04 8.86
C VAL A 139 -11.30 -1.27 9.71
N LEU A 140 -10.55 -1.48 10.79
CA LEU A 140 -10.58 -2.70 11.61
C LEU A 140 -11.03 -2.41 13.07
N GLU A 141 -10.67 -1.24 13.62
CA GLU A 141 -10.77 -0.94 15.04
C GLU A 141 -12.20 -1.11 15.58
N ASN A 142 -12.39 -2.04 16.53
CA ASN A 142 -13.65 -2.37 17.20
C ASN A 142 -14.79 -2.81 16.27
N ARG A 143 -14.46 -3.36 15.08
CA ARG A 143 -15.47 -3.76 14.08
C ARG A 143 -15.71 -5.25 13.99
N ASN A 144 -14.84 -6.08 14.58
CA ASN A 144 -14.93 -7.55 14.58
C ASN A 144 -15.11 -8.15 13.17
N LEU A 145 -14.42 -7.57 12.18
CA LEU A 145 -14.45 -8.05 10.80
C LEU A 145 -13.69 -9.38 10.70
N LYS A 146 -14.33 -10.39 10.12
CA LYS A 146 -13.75 -11.74 10.00
C LYS A 146 -12.88 -11.92 8.77
N TYR A 147 -13.24 -11.25 7.67
CA TYR A 147 -12.68 -11.52 6.35
C TYR A 147 -11.78 -10.40 5.82
N VAL A 148 -11.45 -9.41 6.64
CA VAL A 148 -10.67 -8.24 6.25
C VAL A 148 -9.30 -8.30 6.90
N PHE A 149 -8.23 -8.30 6.08
CA PHE A 149 -6.85 -8.40 6.52
C PHE A 149 -6.01 -7.27 5.96
N ARG A 150 -5.18 -6.65 6.81
CA ARG A 150 -4.29 -5.55 6.44
C ARG A 150 -2.84 -5.87 6.78
N VAL A 151 -1.99 -5.86 5.75
CA VAL A 151 -0.55 -6.14 5.92
C VAL A 151 0.23 -4.90 6.40
N GLN A 152 -0.21 -3.70 6.03
CA GLN A 152 0.43 -2.43 6.34
C GLN A 152 0.30 -2.03 7.82
N PRO A 153 1.23 -1.19 8.35
CA PRO A 153 1.02 -0.56 9.66
C PRO A 153 -0.18 0.39 9.64
N SER A 154 -0.71 0.72 10.81
CA SER A 154 -1.84 1.66 10.94
C SER A 154 -1.39 3.11 10.84
N GLY A 155 -2.32 4.01 10.49
CA GLY A 155 -2.07 5.45 10.47
C GLY A 155 -1.67 5.99 11.84
N ARG A 156 -2.24 5.42 12.91
CA ARG A 156 -1.84 5.77 14.29
C ARG A 156 -0.36 5.50 14.56
N GLN A 157 0.21 4.40 14.03
CA GLN A 157 1.64 4.12 14.13
C GLN A 157 2.49 5.14 13.37
N PHE A 158 1.99 5.70 12.25
CA PHE A 158 2.68 6.77 11.52
C PHE A 158 2.81 8.03 12.40
N GLY A 159 1.71 8.47 13.01
CA GLY A 159 1.71 9.63 13.89
C GLY A 159 2.59 9.44 15.13
N LEU A 160 2.60 8.26 15.73
CA LEU A 160 3.48 7.92 16.85
C LEU A 160 4.96 7.93 16.44
N MET A 161 5.29 7.36 15.26
CA MET A 161 6.66 7.32 14.73
C MET A 161 7.22 8.72 14.49
N SER A 162 6.43 9.61 13.88
CA SER A 162 6.87 10.99 13.59
C SER A 162 7.16 11.79 14.85
N THR A 163 6.32 11.64 15.87
CA THR A 163 6.50 12.34 17.16
C THR A 163 7.67 11.78 17.97
N ASP A 164 7.86 10.43 17.99
CA ASP A 164 9.03 9.82 18.64
C ASP A 164 10.34 10.27 17.98
N PHE A 165 10.38 10.32 16.65
CA PHE A 165 11.54 10.82 15.90
C PHE A 165 11.93 12.25 16.30
N ILE A 166 10.98 13.16 16.32
CA ILE A 166 11.24 14.55 16.71
C ILE A 166 11.67 14.62 18.18
N ALA A 167 10.98 13.91 19.08
CA ALA A 167 11.31 13.90 20.49
C ALA A 167 12.75 13.42 20.77
N LYS A 168 13.16 12.33 20.12
CA LYS A 168 14.51 11.74 20.27
C LYS A 168 15.62 12.60 19.67
N ASN A 169 15.30 13.48 18.73
CA ASN A 169 16.28 14.35 18.05
C ASN A 169 16.21 15.82 18.54
N ALA A 170 15.22 16.20 19.33
CA ALA A 170 14.97 17.57 19.76
C ALA A 170 16.19 18.22 20.38
N LYS A 171 16.76 17.63 21.43
CA LYS A 171 17.92 18.17 22.14
C LYS A 171 19.15 18.26 21.24
N ALA A 172 19.49 17.16 20.58
CA ALA A 172 20.73 17.06 19.82
C ALA A 172 20.72 17.87 18.51
N LYS A 173 19.56 18.00 17.86
CA LYS A 173 19.46 18.61 16.52
C LYS A 173 18.80 19.99 16.53
N LEU A 174 17.84 20.23 17.46
CA LEU A 174 17.13 21.50 17.56
C LEU A 174 17.58 22.36 18.76
N GLY A 175 18.46 21.81 19.63
CA GLY A 175 18.96 22.49 20.83
C GLY A 175 17.89 22.74 21.90
N ARG A 176 16.75 22.06 21.84
CA ARG A 176 15.59 22.25 22.72
C ARG A 176 15.13 20.95 23.35
N GLU A 177 14.59 21.02 24.54
CA GLU A 177 13.89 19.90 25.13
C GLU A 177 12.53 19.73 24.43
N PRO A 178 11.99 18.50 24.34
CA PRO A 178 10.69 18.26 23.69
C PRO A 178 9.57 19.17 24.19
N LYS A 179 9.49 19.43 25.50
CA LYS A 179 8.48 20.30 26.12
C LYS A 179 8.52 21.76 25.66
N ASP A 180 9.66 22.20 25.15
CA ASP A 180 9.89 23.59 24.68
C ASP A 180 9.61 23.74 23.19
N LEU A 181 9.35 22.63 22.47
CA LEU A 181 9.00 22.65 21.06
C LEU A 181 7.51 22.96 20.85
N LYS A 182 7.24 23.96 20.01
CA LYS A 182 5.92 24.27 19.50
C LYS A 182 5.65 23.40 18.28
N VAL A 183 4.62 22.58 18.33
CA VAL A 183 4.27 21.71 17.21
C VAL A 183 2.88 22.02 16.65
N ALA A 184 2.73 21.97 15.34
CA ALA A 184 1.43 22.01 14.68
C ALA A 184 1.11 20.63 14.10
N ILE A 185 -0.16 20.24 14.18
CA ILE A 185 -0.69 19.01 13.57
C ILE A 185 -1.76 19.44 12.58
N ILE A 186 -1.50 19.26 11.29
CA ILE A 186 -2.44 19.57 10.22
C ILE A 186 -2.70 18.32 9.36
N HIS A 187 -3.93 18.11 8.94
CA HIS A 187 -4.28 16.89 8.24
C HIS A 187 -5.52 17.05 7.35
N GLU A 188 -5.62 16.23 6.31
CA GLU A 188 -6.90 16.07 5.62
C GLU A 188 -7.94 15.48 6.59
N ASP A 189 -9.20 15.86 6.42
CA ASP A 189 -10.28 15.56 7.37
C ASP A 189 -10.97 14.20 7.17
N GLY A 190 -10.47 13.37 6.26
CA GLY A 190 -10.95 12.01 6.05
C GLY A 190 -10.32 10.99 7.02
N ALA A 191 -10.71 9.74 6.86
CA ALA A 191 -10.33 8.66 7.76
C ALA A 191 -8.81 8.48 7.90
N TYR A 192 -8.02 8.77 6.86
CA TYR A 192 -6.57 8.67 6.87
C TYR A 192 -5.93 9.75 7.76
N GLY A 193 -6.21 11.03 7.46
CA GLY A 193 -5.62 12.14 8.21
C GLY A 193 -6.06 12.16 9.66
N ILE A 194 -7.32 11.84 9.94
CA ILE A 194 -7.84 11.73 11.32
C ILE A 194 -7.08 10.66 12.11
N ASP A 195 -6.81 9.48 11.53
CA ASP A 195 -6.13 8.40 12.26
C ASP A 195 -4.66 8.73 12.55
N VAL A 196 -3.95 9.27 11.56
CA VAL A 196 -2.56 9.73 11.76
C VAL A 196 -2.50 10.85 12.78
N SER A 197 -3.39 11.84 12.71
CA SER A 197 -3.42 12.96 13.65
C SER A 197 -3.69 12.51 15.09
N LYS A 198 -4.50 11.48 15.32
CA LYS A 198 -4.65 10.85 16.65
C LYS A 198 -3.33 10.28 17.16
N GLY A 199 -2.55 9.65 16.28
CA GLY A 199 -1.20 9.18 16.62
C GLY A 199 -0.25 10.34 16.94
N ASN A 200 -0.30 11.44 16.17
CA ASN A 200 0.47 12.64 16.44
C ASN A 200 0.10 13.26 17.80
N GLU A 201 -1.19 13.39 18.14
CA GLU A 201 -1.63 13.91 19.42
C GLU A 201 -1.18 13.04 20.60
N GLU A 202 -1.35 11.74 20.47
CA GLU A 202 -0.91 10.79 21.49
C GLU A 202 0.60 10.88 21.71
N GLY A 203 1.38 10.86 20.63
CA GLY A 203 2.84 10.98 20.70
C GLY A 203 3.29 12.34 21.22
N ALA A 204 2.65 13.42 20.78
CA ALA A 204 2.94 14.77 21.28
C ALA A 204 2.71 14.88 22.79
N ARG A 205 1.60 14.32 23.29
CA ARG A 205 1.31 14.26 24.73
C ARG A 205 2.36 13.43 25.49
N ARG A 206 2.78 12.27 24.96
CA ARG A 206 3.82 11.42 25.58
C ARG A 206 5.17 12.12 25.63
N ALA A 207 5.53 12.87 24.58
CA ALA A 207 6.77 13.62 24.48
C ALA A 207 6.74 14.95 25.28
N GLY A 208 5.55 15.42 25.67
CA GLY A 208 5.35 16.70 26.33
C GLY A 208 5.43 17.90 25.39
N PHE A 209 5.24 17.73 24.09
CA PHE A 209 5.26 18.84 23.12
C PHE A 209 4.18 19.88 23.41
N ASN A 210 4.48 21.15 23.13
CA ASN A 210 3.50 22.22 23.14
C ASN A 210 2.74 22.24 21.78
N VAL A 211 1.56 21.64 21.72
CA VAL A 211 0.71 21.64 20.52
C VAL A 211 0.05 23.01 20.38
N VAL A 212 0.54 23.84 19.48
CA VAL A 212 0.08 25.23 19.27
C VAL A 212 -1.04 25.35 18.24
N LEU A 213 -1.22 24.33 17.40
CA LEU A 213 -2.31 24.25 16.43
C LEU A 213 -2.60 22.78 16.12
N LYS A 214 -3.88 22.42 16.10
CA LYS A 214 -4.37 21.20 15.43
C LYS A 214 -5.53 21.59 14.54
N GLU A 215 -5.47 21.25 13.26
CA GLU A 215 -6.53 21.58 12.31
C GLU A 215 -6.64 20.56 11.17
N GLY A 216 -7.88 20.13 10.89
CA GLY A 216 -8.25 19.37 9.71
C GLY A 216 -8.70 20.26 8.58
N TYR A 217 -8.52 19.83 7.34
CA TYR A 217 -8.98 20.52 6.14
C TYR A 217 -9.50 19.49 5.11
N ALA A 218 -10.45 19.91 4.27
CA ALA A 218 -10.92 19.03 3.19
C ALA A 218 -9.82 18.82 2.13
N ALA A 219 -9.49 17.57 1.80
CA ALA A 219 -8.46 17.25 0.81
C ALA A 219 -8.75 17.82 -0.61
N THR A 220 -10.00 18.17 -0.86
CA THR A 220 -10.49 18.75 -2.12
C THR A 220 -10.56 20.28 -2.08
N THR A 221 -10.12 20.92 -0.99
CA THR A 221 -10.18 22.40 -0.90
C THR A 221 -9.30 23.04 -1.98
N PRO A 222 -9.78 24.09 -2.66
CA PRO A 222 -8.99 24.80 -3.64
C PRO A 222 -8.04 25.84 -3.00
N ASP A 223 -8.17 26.11 -1.71
CA ASP A 223 -7.41 27.14 -1.00
C ASP A 223 -7.14 26.76 0.46
N LEU A 224 -5.87 26.86 0.87
CA LEU A 224 -5.37 26.62 2.23
C LEU A 224 -4.75 27.87 2.85
N SER A 225 -4.94 29.06 2.24
CA SER A 225 -4.34 30.32 2.70
C SER A 225 -4.71 30.64 4.15
N SER A 226 -5.98 30.40 4.54
CA SER A 226 -6.43 30.60 5.93
C SER A 226 -5.69 29.70 6.92
N LEU A 227 -5.43 28.43 6.57
CA LEU A 227 -4.65 27.49 7.37
C LEU A 227 -3.20 27.98 7.51
N VAL A 228 -2.58 28.43 6.41
CA VAL A 228 -1.23 28.98 6.43
C VAL A 228 -1.13 30.22 7.33
N ILE A 229 -2.13 31.14 7.30
CA ILE A 229 -2.19 32.30 8.19
C ILE A 229 -2.25 31.87 9.68
N LYS A 230 -3.05 30.86 10.00
CA LYS A 230 -3.12 30.32 11.38
C LYS A 230 -1.78 29.74 11.81
N LEU A 231 -1.11 28.97 10.97
CA LEU A 231 0.24 28.45 11.22
C LEU A 231 1.26 29.55 11.45
N LYS A 232 1.25 30.62 10.63
CA LYS A 232 2.14 31.77 10.81
C LYS A 232 1.94 32.47 12.15
N ARG A 233 0.69 32.57 12.62
CA ARG A 233 0.37 33.16 13.96
C ARG A 233 0.82 32.23 15.08
N ALA A 234 0.65 30.91 14.92
CA ALA A 234 1.02 29.90 15.89
C ALA A 234 2.55 29.73 16.02
N ARG A 235 3.31 30.04 14.96
CA ARG A 235 4.79 29.93 14.90
C ARG A 235 5.29 28.56 15.38
N PRO A 236 4.89 27.47 14.74
CA PRO A 236 5.38 26.16 15.10
C PRO A 236 6.85 25.99 14.77
N ASP A 237 7.59 25.27 15.62
CA ASP A 237 8.94 24.80 15.31
C ASP A 237 8.89 23.58 14.38
N VAL A 238 7.89 22.73 14.56
CA VAL A 238 7.67 21.51 13.79
C VAL A 238 6.23 21.44 13.29
N VAL A 239 6.07 21.06 12.02
CA VAL A 239 4.77 20.80 11.41
C VAL A 239 4.65 19.30 11.11
N PHE A 240 3.68 18.64 11.69
CA PHE A 240 3.22 17.30 11.31
C PHE A 240 2.08 17.45 10.31
N HIS A 241 2.26 16.95 9.09
CA HIS A 241 1.31 17.16 8.00
C HIS A 241 0.90 15.82 7.35
N THR A 242 -0.40 15.58 7.30
CA THR A 242 -0.99 14.40 6.66
C THR A 242 -1.96 14.81 5.57
N GLY A 243 -1.72 14.36 4.34
CA GLY A 243 -2.58 14.64 3.20
C GLY A 243 -2.25 13.75 2.01
N TYR A 244 -2.90 14.02 0.90
CA TYR A 244 -2.62 13.41 -0.40
C TYR A 244 -1.77 14.34 -1.26
N ASN A 245 -1.29 13.87 -2.40
CA ASN A 245 -0.38 14.67 -3.23
C ASN A 245 -0.96 16.02 -3.67
N PRO A 246 -2.22 16.14 -4.15
CA PRO A 246 -2.75 17.42 -4.61
C PRO A 246 -2.83 18.51 -3.53
N ASP A 247 -3.37 18.16 -2.35
CA ASP A 247 -3.54 19.10 -1.25
C ASP A 247 -2.22 19.46 -0.57
N ILE A 248 -1.28 18.50 -0.48
CA ILE A 248 0.09 18.77 0.00
C ILE A 248 0.82 19.75 -0.94
N ALA A 249 0.72 19.53 -2.25
CA ALA A 249 1.33 20.45 -3.24
C ALA A 249 0.73 21.86 -3.14
N LEU A 250 -0.59 21.97 -2.94
CA LEU A 250 -1.27 23.24 -2.70
C LEU A 250 -0.77 23.92 -1.42
N PHE A 251 -0.73 23.17 -0.31
CA PHE A 251 -0.24 23.68 0.98
C PHE A 251 1.20 24.21 0.87
N LEU A 252 2.09 23.43 0.28
CA LEU A 252 3.51 23.82 0.16
C LEU A 252 3.68 25.09 -0.68
N ARG A 253 2.96 25.22 -1.81
CA ARG A 253 3.00 26.43 -2.63
C ARG A 253 2.53 27.66 -1.83
N GLN A 254 1.36 27.58 -1.20
CA GLN A 254 0.80 28.69 -0.43
C GLN A 254 1.62 29.01 0.83
N ALA A 255 2.20 28.00 1.48
CA ALA A 255 3.11 28.17 2.60
C ALA A 255 4.36 28.97 2.19
N ARG A 256 4.95 28.65 1.02
CA ARG A 256 6.09 29.40 0.47
C ARG A 256 5.71 30.83 0.11
N GLU A 257 4.63 31.01 -0.63
CA GLU A 257 4.15 32.35 -1.08
C GLU A 257 3.88 33.29 0.10
N GLN A 258 3.31 32.76 1.17
CA GLN A 258 3.01 33.52 2.37
C GLN A 258 4.17 33.58 3.36
N GLY A 259 5.31 32.97 3.06
CA GLY A 259 6.49 32.99 3.92
C GLY A 259 6.32 32.31 5.26
N LEU A 260 5.62 31.14 5.30
CA LEU A 260 5.59 30.28 6.48
C LEU A 260 6.97 29.70 6.74
N ARG A 261 7.40 29.68 8.00
CA ARG A 261 8.73 29.19 8.44
C ARG A 261 8.57 28.17 9.56
N PHE A 262 9.42 27.13 9.54
CA PHE A 262 9.52 26.10 10.57
C PHE A 262 10.90 25.42 10.53
N SER A 263 11.30 24.77 11.61
CA SER A 263 12.56 24.00 11.69
C SER A 263 12.46 22.63 11.06
N ALA A 264 11.27 22.03 11.04
CA ALA A 264 11.02 20.73 10.44
C ALA A 264 9.59 20.58 9.93
N LEU A 265 9.43 19.83 8.84
CA LEU A 265 8.15 19.29 8.39
C LEU A 265 8.27 17.79 8.31
N VAL A 266 7.38 17.08 9.03
CA VAL A 266 7.25 15.63 8.98
C VAL A 266 5.93 15.28 8.32
N GLY A 267 6.04 14.79 7.09
CA GLY A 267 4.92 14.30 6.31
C GLY A 267 4.62 12.82 6.57
N HIS A 268 3.47 12.38 6.16
CA HIS A 268 3.04 11.01 6.32
C HIS A 268 2.61 10.41 4.98
N GLY A 269 3.16 9.26 4.63
CA GLY A 269 2.80 8.36 3.53
C GLY A 269 2.35 9.03 2.24
N ALA A 270 1.19 8.66 1.81
CA ALA A 270 0.45 9.09 0.64
C ALA A 270 1.13 10.14 -0.26
N GLY A 271 0.93 11.43 0.03
CA GLY A 271 1.42 12.48 -0.85
C GLY A 271 2.93 12.72 -0.76
N TYR A 272 3.53 12.59 0.44
CA TYR A 272 4.99 12.76 0.60
C TYR A 272 5.79 11.57 0.07
N GLY A 273 5.18 10.39 -0.07
CA GLY A 273 5.78 9.20 -0.68
C GLY A 273 5.84 9.25 -2.21
N VAL A 274 5.19 10.23 -2.84
CA VAL A 274 5.19 10.43 -4.30
C VAL A 274 6.12 11.59 -4.65
N TYR A 275 7.43 11.41 -4.38
CA TYR A 275 8.45 12.46 -4.45
C TYR A 275 8.48 13.19 -5.79
N ASP A 276 8.51 12.46 -6.92
CA ASP A 276 8.63 13.07 -8.24
C ASP A 276 7.46 14.01 -8.53
N LYS A 277 6.22 13.64 -8.12
CA LYS A 277 5.05 14.52 -8.26
C LYS A 277 5.10 15.76 -7.38
N LEU A 278 5.60 15.65 -6.17
CA LEU A 278 5.81 16.83 -5.33
C LEU A 278 6.90 17.73 -5.91
N LYS A 279 7.98 17.13 -6.42
CA LYS A 279 9.05 17.88 -7.08
C LYS A 279 8.59 18.61 -8.35
N GLU A 280 7.70 18.00 -9.15
CA GLU A 280 7.04 18.68 -10.28
C GLU A 280 6.24 19.90 -9.81
N ALA A 281 5.57 19.82 -8.65
CA ALA A 281 4.69 20.86 -8.14
C ALA A 281 5.41 22.01 -7.41
N VAL A 282 6.48 21.72 -6.66
CA VAL A 282 7.15 22.71 -5.78
C VAL A 282 8.66 22.79 -5.98
N GLY A 283 9.21 22.06 -6.96
CA GLY A 283 10.63 22.09 -7.27
C GLY A 283 11.50 21.42 -6.21
N LYS A 284 12.75 21.89 -6.08
CA LYS A 284 13.72 21.36 -5.12
C LYS A 284 13.37 21.62 -3.65
N ASP A 285 12.38 22.49 -3.41
CA ASP A 285 11.95 22.87 -2.06
C ASP A 285 11.39 21.70 -1.25
N VAL A 286 11.06 20.58 -1.92
CA VAL A 286 10.63 19.32 -1.28
C VAL A 286 11.79 18.58 -0.56
N ASN A 287 13.06 18.90 -0.90
CA ASN A 287 14.19 18.28 -0.23
C ASN A 287 14.22 18.65 1.26
N HIS A 288 14.72 17.73 2.06
CA HIS A 288 14.85 17.78 3.51
C HIS A 288 13.55 17.66 4.30
N PHE A 289 12.38 17.52 3.66
CA PHE A 289 11.19 17.07 4.36
C PHE A 289 11.31 15.58 4.73
N PHE A 290 10.69 15.24 5.85
CA PHE A 290 10.61 13.86 6.29
C PHE A 290 9.31 13.24 5.81
N ASN A 291 9.35 11.95 5.50
CA ASN A 291 8.17 11.14 5.17
C ASN A 291 8.14 9.88 6.02
N VAL A 292 7.03 9.68 6.75
CA VAL A 292 6.77 8.44 7.48
C VAL A 292 6.06 7.48 6.56
N ASP A 293 6.67 6.34 6.27
CA ASP A 293 6.12 5.32 5.38
C ASP A 293 6.71 3.94 5.73
N PRO A 294 6.16 2.82 5.29
CA PRO A 294 6.91 1.57 5.23
C PRO A 294 8.20 1.75 4.43
N ILE A 295 9.23 1.00 4.79
CA ILE A 295 10.51 1.09 4.06
C ILE A 295 10.29 0.75 2.59
N SER A 296 10.91 1.52 1.70
CA SER A 296 10.92 1.16 0.29
C SER A 296 11.69 -0.14 0.08
N ILE A 297 11.19 -1.04 -0.78
CA ILE A 297 11.88 -2.29 -1.12
C ILE A 297 13.28 -2.05 -1.68
N TRP A 298 13.55 -0.88 -2.27
CA TRP A 298 14.88 -0.48 -2.78
C TRP A 298 15.78 0.15 -1.71
N LEU A 299 15.28 0.36 -0.50
CA LEU A 299 16.03 0.85 0.67
C LEU A 299 16.15 -0.23 1.75
N ALA A 300 15.49 -1.36 1.60
CA ALA A 300 15.60 -2.47 2.53
C ALA A 300 17.03 -3.06 2.51
N ASN A 301 17.51 -3.48 3.67
CA ASN A 301 18.79 -4.16 3.77
C ASN A 301 18.67 -5.58 3.21
N GLU A 302 19.12 -5.79 1.98
CA GLU A 302 19.03 -7.07 1.28
C GLU A 302 19.62 -8.25 2.08
N LYS A 303 20.68 -7.99 2.89
CA LYS A 303 21.31 -9.02 3.72
C LYS A 303 20.42 -9.48 4.89
N ALA A 304 19.45 -8.67 5.26
CA ALA A 304 18.46 -9.00 6.30
C ALA A 304 17.21 -9.67 5.74
N LEU A 305 17.05 -9.71 4.42
CA LEU A 305 15.91 -10.33 3.74
C LEU A 305 16.19 -11.80 3.42
N LYS A 306 15.12 -12.57 3.28
CA LYS A 306 15.23 -13.93 2.71
C LYS A 306 15.84 -13.84 1.29
N PRO A 307 16.80 -14.73 0.95
CA PRO A 307 17.54 -14.65 -0.32
C PRO A 307 16.66 -14.66 -1.58
N GLU A 308 15.53 -15.34 -1.54
CA GLU A 308 14.57 -15.42 -2.65
C GLU A 308 13.86 -14.09 -2.95
N LEU A 309 13.90 -13.11 -2.04
CA LEU A 309 13.25 -11.80 -2.23
C LEU A 309 14.08 -10.84 -3.08
N THR A 310 15.40 -10.90 -3.03
CA THR A 310 16.28 -10.00 -3.80
C THR A 310 16.01 -10.04 -5.32
N PRO A 311 15.94 -11.21 -5.98
CA PRO A 311 15.60 -11.23 -7.41
C PRO A 311 14.19 -10.71 -7.71
N LEU A 312 13.26 -10.84 -6.78
CA LEU A 312 11.90 -10.28 -6.93
C LEU A 312 11.90 -8.75 -6.83
N ILE A 313 12.66 -8.19 -5.90
CA ILE A 313 12.84 -6.73 -5.78
C ILE A 313 13.40 -6.16 -7.09
N LYS A 314 14.42 -6.83 -7.65
CA LYS A 314 14.97 -6.44 -8.95
C LYS A 314 13.91 -6.50 -10.05
N MET A 315 13.17 -7.60 -10.14
CA MET A 315 12.10 -7.77 -11.15
C MET A 315 11.03 -6.68 -11.01
N VAL A 316 10.58 -6.36 -9.80
CA VAL A 316 9.62 -5.26 -9.57
C VAL A 316 10.20 -3.93 -10.05
N GLY A 317 11.49 -3.68 -9.81
CA GLY A 317 12.18 -2.48 -10.30
C GLY A 317 12.24 -2.39 -11.82
N ASP A 318 12.57 -3.51 -12.49
CA ASP A 318 12.65 -3.59 -13.95
C ASP A 318 11.25 -3.37 -14.60
N GLU A 319 10.20 -3.95 -14.03
CA GLU A 319 8.82 -3.75 -14.51
C GLU A 319 8.30 -2.31 -14.20
N TYR A 320 8.72 -1.73 -13.07
CA TYR A 320 8.42 -0.33 -12.77
C TYR A 320 9.04 0.61 -13.81
N GLU A 321 10.32 0.44 -14.11
CA GLU A 321 11.02 1.27 -15.10
C GLU A 321 10.38 1.17 -16.50
N LYS A 322 9.95 -0.03 -16.91
CA LYS A 322 9.20 -0.21 -18.17
C LYS A 322 7.87 0.54 -18.17
N ALA A 323 7.16 0.55 -17.04
CA ALA A 323 5.85 1.19 -16.93
C ALA A 323 5.95 2.71 -16.73
N ARG A 324 7.05 3.21 -16.15
CA ARG A 324 7.30 4.61 -15.81
C ARG A 324 8.74 5.00 -16.15
N PRO A 325 9.09 5.06 -17.44
CA PRO A 325 10.45 5.39 -17.87
C PRO A 325 10.83 6.81 -17.43
N GLY A 326 12.09 6.98 -17.02
CA GLY A 326 12.63 8.27 -16.59
C GLY A 326 12.25 8.67 -15.16
N THR A 327 11.67 7.81 -14.35
CA THR A 327 11.43 8.03 -12.93
C THR A 327 12.78 8.29 -12.22
N GLN A 328 12.92 9.44 -11.55
CA GLN A 328 14.14 9.79 -10.82
C GLN A 328 14.21 9.08 -9.46
N VAL A 329 13.10 9.07 -8.73
CA VAL A 329 12.98 8.41 -7.44
C VAL A 329 11.87 7.37 -7.50
N ARG A 330 12.26 6.09 -7.41
CA ARG A 330 11.27 4.99 -7.36
C ARG A 330 10.41 5.12 -6.11
N SER A 331 9.11 5.28 -6.32
CA SER A 331 8.16 5.40 -5.20
C SER A 331 8.08 4.11 -4.40
N ALA A 332 8.11 4.21 -3.08
CA ALA A 332 7.88 3.10 -2.17
C ALA A 332 6.53 2.39 -2.40
N HIS A 333 5.54 3.12 -2.91
CA HIS A 333 4.17 2.64 -3.09
C HIS A 333 4.05 1.44 -4.02
N VAL A 334 4.85 1.39 -5.12
CA VAL A 334 4.90 0.21 -6.01
C VAL A 334 5.39 -1.01 -5.24
N GLY A 335 6.47 -0.85 -4.49
CA GLY A 335 7.06 -1.92 -3.69
C GLY A 335 6.13 -2.42 -2.58
N MET A 336 5.38 -1.52 -1.94
CA MET A 336 4.42 -1.88 -0.90
C MET A 336 3.33 -2.80 -1.44
N ALA A 337 2.66 -2.40 -2.51
CA ALA A 337 1.59 -3.21 -3.09
C ALA A 337 2.11 -4.52 -3.67
N ALA A 338 3.30 -4.51 -4.31
CA ALA A 338 3.94 -5.73 -4.81
C ALA A 338 4.27 -6.70 -3.67
N SER A 339 4.91 -6.23 -2.60
CA SER A 339 5.25 -7.05 -1.42
C SER A 339 4.02 -7.64 -0.76
N ASN A 340 2.98 -6.84 -0.56
CA ASN A 340 1.77 -7.30 0.11
C ASN A 340 0.96 -8.29 -0.74
N THR A 341 0.95 -8.10 -2.06
CA THR A 341 0.36 -9.07 -2.99
C THR A 341 1.17 -10.38 -3.00
N TYR A 342 2.52 -10.28 -2.95
CA TYR A 342 3.38 -11.45 -2.85
C TYR A 342 3.09 -12.29 -1.60
N VAL A 343 2.92 -11.67 -0.44
CA VAL A 343 2.57 -12.37 0.82
C VAL A 343 1.27 -13.16 0.66
N PHE A 344 0.25 -12.57 0.03
CA PHE A 344 -0.99 -13.31 -0.24
C PHE A 344 -0.74 -14.55 -1.12
N MET A 345 -0.01 -14.37 -2.21
CA MET A 345 0.23 -15.43 -3.21
C MET A 345 1.12 -16.56 -2.70
N THR A 346 2.03 -16.30 -1.74
CA THR A 346 3.00 -17.30 -1.25
C THR A 346 2.67 -17.87 0.12
N GLU A 347 1.95 -17.13 0.95
CA GLU A 347 1.67 -17.54 2.32
C GLU A 347 0.20 -17.92 2.54
N VAL A 348 -0.72 -17.09 2.07
CA VAL A 348 -2.14 -17.30 2.33
C VAL A 348 -2.75 -18.30 1.35
N LEU A 349 -2.61 -18.06 0.06
CA LEU A 349 -3.24 -18.87 -0.98
C LEU A 349 -2.78 -20.33 -0.96
N PRO A 350 -1.48 -20.67 -0.90
CA PRO A 350 -1.03 -22.06 -0.83
C PRO A 350 -1.54 -22.78 0.41
N ARG A 351 -1.57 -22.10 1.55
CA ARG A 351 -2.05 -22.67 2.82
C ARG A 351 -3.55 -22.91 2.77
N ALA A 352 -4.33 -21.98 2.21
CA ALA A 352 -5.77 -22.14 2.03
C ALA A 352 -6.10 -23.37 1.18
N VAL A 353 -5.41 -23.54 0.06
CA VAL A 353 -5.64 -24.69 -0.85
C VAL A 353 -5.19 -26.01 -0.23
N LYS A 354 -3.94 -26.07 0.30
CA LYS A 354 -3.36 -27.34 0.80
C LYS A 354 -3.96 -27.81 2.12
N LYS A 355 -4.18 -26.88 3.05
CA LYS A 355 -4.60 -27.24 4.41
C LYS A 355 -6.11 -27.14 4.60
N TYR A 356 -6.76 -26.20 3.92
CA TYR A 356 -8.20 -25.93 4.10
C TYR A 356 -9.05 -26.32 2.89
N GLY A 357 -8.43 -26.81 1.82
CA GLY A 357 -9.09 -27.43 0.67
C GLY A 357 -9.71 -26.48 -0.34
N GLY A 358 -9.57 -25.15 -0.20
CA GLY A 358 -10.19 -24.21 -1.12
C GLY A 358 -9.74 -22.76 -0.99
N ILE A 359 -10.46 -21.90 -1.72
CA ILE A 359 -10.22 -20.44 -1.79
C ILE A 359 -11.45 -19.66 -1.32
N ASP A 360 -12.40 -20.31 -0.66
CA ASP A 360 -13.51 -19.60 -0.03
C ASP A 360 -13.03 -18.69 1.12
N ALA A 361 -13.88 -17.75 1.54
CA ALA A 361 -13.51 -16.74 2.52
C ALA A 361 -13.07 -17.32 3.87
N ASP A 362 -13.68 -18.45 4.30
CA ASP A 362 -13.32 -19.09 5.56
C ASP A 362 -11.97 -19.80 5.46
N SER A 363 -11.68 -20.46 4.32
CA SER A 363 -10.39 -21.09 4.04
C SER A 363 -9.26 -20.05 3.96
N LEU A 364 -9.47 -18.94 3.24
CA LEU A 364 -8.52 -17.83 3.16
C LEU A 364 -8.29 -17.17 4.52
N ARG A 365 -9.35 -16.96 5.30
CA ARG A 365 -9.25 -16.42 6.67
C ARG A 365 -8.39 -17.30 7.56
N LYS A 366 -8.68 -18.60 7.62
CA LYS A 366 -7.92 -19.55 8.44
C LYS A 366 -6.44 -19.55 8.03
N ALA A 367 -6.18 -19.56 6.72
CA ALA A 367 -4.82 -19.51 6.19
C ALA A 367 -4.10 -18.20 6.54
N ALA A 368 -4.77 -17.06 6.47
CA ALA A 368 -4.20 -15.76 6.84
C ALA A 368 -3.82 -15.71 8.32
N LEU A 369 -4.67 -16.20 9.21
CA LEU A 369 -4.40 -16.25 10.66
C LEU A 369 -3.23 -17.16 11.07
N GLU A 370 -2.78 -18.05 10.18
CA GLU A 370 -1.62 -18.90 10.42
C GLU A 370 -0.34 -18.36 9.77
N VAL A 371 -0.39 -17.20 9.15
CA VAL A 371 0.83 -16.58 8.63
C VAL A 371 1.69 -16.13 9.80
N ASP A 372 2.94 -16.59 9.80
CA ASP A 372 3.94 -16.29 10.83
C ASP A 372 5.31 -16.05 10.17
N LEU A 373 5.45 -14.89 9.53
CA LEU A 373 6.69 -14.48 8.92
C LEU A 373 7.50 -13.62 9.90
N PRO A 374 8.77 -13.94 10.14
CA PRO A 374 9.66 -13.11 10.96
C PRO A 374 10.05 -11.82 10.23
N GLU A 375 10.71 -10.93 10.93
CA GLU A 375 11.44 -9.80 10.32
C GLU A 375 12.39 -10.31 9.22
N GLY A 376 12.46 -9.58 8.10
CA GLY A 376 13.14 -10.04 6.87
C GLY A 376 12.30 -10.98 5.98
N GLY A 377 11.13 -11.40 6.43
CA GLY A 377 10.23 -12.30 5.69
C GLY A 377 9.44 -11.67 4.54
N THR A 378 9.44 -10.35 4.43
CA THR A 378 8.81 -9.60 3.32
C THR A 378 9.80 -8.71 2.60
N MET A 379 9.50 -8.27 1.38
CA MET A 379 10.33 -7.31 0.65
C MET A 379 10.42 -5.94 1.36
N LEU A 380 9.48 -5.65 2.28
CA LEU A 380 9.47 -4.43 3.12
C LEU A 380 10.27 -4.59 4.42
N GLY A 381 10.89 -5.75 4.64
CA GLY A 381 11.73 -6.01 5.81
C GLY A 381 10.97 -6.37 7.10
N PHE A 382 9.72 -5.97 7.27
CA PHE A 382 8.94 -6.38 8.44
C PHE A 382 8.35 -7.79 8.28
N GLY A 383 7.98 -8.41 9.39
CA GLY A 383 7.30 -9.70 9.42
C GLY A 383 5.80 -9.60 9.20
N VAL A 384 5.12 -10.73 9.16
CA VAL A 384 3.65 -10.79 9.06
C VAL A 384 3.10 -11.76 10.09
N HIS A 385 2.21 -11.27 10.92
CA HIS A 385 1.37 -12.03 11.82
C HIS A 385 0.06 -11.26 12.01
N PHE A 386 -1.08 -11.92 11.84
CA PHE A 386 -2.37 -11.26 11.93
C PHE A 386 -3.04 -11.51 13.28
N LEU A 387 -3.50 -10.45 13.91
CA LEU A 387 -4.33 -10.56 15.11
C LEU A 387 -5.63 -11.29 14.79
N GLY A 388 -5.91 -12.38 15.49
CA GLY A 388 -7.09 -13.24 15.27
C GLY A 388 -8.35 -12.67 15.90
N ASP A 389 -8.20 -11.85 16.92
CA ASP A 389 -9.28 -11.28 17.73
C ASP A 389 -8.91 -9.90 18.29
N GLY A 390 -9.76 -9.36 19.17
CA GLY A 390 -9.59 -8.05 19.79
C GLY A 390 -9.95 -6.89 18.87
N ALA A 391 -9.63 -5.69 19.35
CA ALA A 391 -10.03 -4.42 18.70
C ALA A 391 -9.49 -4.27 17.27
N MET A 392 -8.35 -4.89 16.97
CA MET A 392 -7.66 -4.78 15.69
C MET A 392 -7.54 -6.13 14.96
N ALA A 393 -8.53 -7.03 15.13
CA ALA A 393 -8.55 -8.31 14.40
C ALA A 393 -8.34 -8.10 12.89
N GLY A 394 -7.48 -8.91 12.27
CA GLY A 394 -7.07 -8.80 10.87
C GLY A 394 -5.89 -7.83 10.60
N GLN A 395 -5.36 -7.13 11.62
CA GLN A 395 -4.18 -6.29 11.51
C GLN A 395 -2.90 -7.12 11.59
N ASN A 396 -1.94 -6.87 10.70
CA ASN A 396 -0.55 -7.31 10.89
C ASN A 396 0.09 -6.52 12.04
N ASP A 397 0.44 -7.19 13.14
CA ASP A 397 1.04 -6.56 14.32
C ASP A 397 2.57 -6.44 14.24
N ARG A 398 3.20 -7.02 13.21
CA ARG A 398 4.64 -6.91 12.95
C ARG A 398 5.01 -5.80 11.97
N ALA A 399 4.03 -5.15 11.38
CA ALA A 399 4.28 -4.04 10.47
C ALA A 399 4.64 -2.77 11.22
N PHE A 400 5.64 -2.06 10.73
CA PHE A 400 6.08 -0.77 11.28
C PHE A 400 6.49 0.19 10.16
N PRO A 401 6.28 1.50 10.34
CA PRO A 401 6.80 2.51 9.43
C PRO A 401 8.24 2.89 9.78
N VAL A 402 8.92 3.52 8.82
CA VAL A 402 10.22 4.19 9.02
C VAL A 402 10.07 5.67 8.67
N ILE A 403 11.11 6.47 8.93
CA ILE A 403 11.19 7.83 8.43
C ILE A 403 12.23 7.89 7.33
N VAL A 404 11.78 8.36 6.17
CA VAL A 404 12.62 8.64 5.01
C VAL A 404 12.81 10.14 4.89
N GLN A 405 14.01 10.59 4.55
CA GLN A 405 14.30 11.97 4.17
C GLN A 405 14.89 11.98 2.76
N TYR A 406 14.42 12.89 1.93
CA TYR A 406 14.99 13.12 0.61
C TYR A 406 16.09 14.18 0.72
N VAL A 407 17.29 13.83 0.28
CA VAL A 407 18.44 14.74 0.27
C VAL A 407 19.12 14.66 -1.10
N ASP A 408 19.25 15.77 -1.78
CA ASP A 408 19.77 15.86 -3.15
C ASP A 408 19.04 14.86 -4.09
N ASP A 409 17.71 14.87 -4.01
CA ASP A 409 16.81 14.02 -4.79
C ASP A 409 16.99 12.50 -4.55
N LYS A 410 17.58 12.11 -3.43
CA LYS A 410 17.76 10.68 -3.05
C LYS A 410 17.07 10.40 -1.71
N PRO A 411 16.33 9.27 -1.63
CA PRO A 411 15.70 8.86 -0.39
C PRO A 411 16.71 8.15 0.54
N TYR A 412 16.64 8.45 1.83
CA TYR A 412 17.42 7.80 2.87
C TYR A 412 16.53 7.48 4.07
N VAL A 413 16.62 6.28 4.61
CA VAL A 413 16.05 5.98 5.91
C VAL A 413 16.87 6.72 6.97
N VAL A 414 16.22 7.54 7.77
CA VAL A 414 16.84 8.33 8.84
C VAL A 414 16.36 7.93 10.23
N TRP A 415 15.33 7.06 10.32
CA TRP A 415 14.79 6.54 11.56
C TRP A 415 13.96 5.26 11.33
N PRO A 416 13.95 4.25 12.23
CA PRO A 416 14.70 4.18 13.49
C PRO A 416 16.21 3.98 13.27
N ARG A 417 17.01 4.20 14.32
CA ARG A 417 18.48 4.11 14.24
C ARG A 417 18.98 2.73 13.77
N SER A 418 18.26 1.67 14.10
CA SER A 418 18.61 0.29 13.68
C SER A 418 18.55 0.08 12.16
N LEU A 419 17.78 0.90 11.44
CA LEU A 419 17.61 0.83 9.98
C LEU A 419 18.18 2.08 9.27
N GLN A 420 18.84 2.96 10.00
CA GLN A 420 19.29 4.26 9.53
C GLN A 420 20.41 4.14 8.47
N HIS A 421 20.21 4.83 7.35
CA HIS A 421 21.24 4.94 6.29
C HIS A 421 22.15 6.15 6.47
N ARG A 422 21.63 7.22 7.07
CA ARG A 422 22.35 8.45 7.36
C ARG A 422 21.70 9.23 8.49
N GLU A 423 22.47 10.14 9.09
CA GLU A 423 21.93 11.09 10.06
C GLU A 423 20.91 12.05 9.39
N PRO A 424 19.81 12.38 10.07
CA PRO A 424 18.84 13.33 9.56
C PRO A 424 19.43 14.74 9.44
N VAL A 425 19.11 15.41 8.34
CA VAL A 425 19.33 16.86 8.19
C VAL A 425 18.19 17.56 8.92
N LEU A 426 18.47 18.02 10.11
CA LEU A 426 17.54 18.69 11.02
C LEU A 426 18.33 19.69 11.87
N PRO A 427 17.93 20.99 11.92
CA PRO A 427 16.78 21.62 11.28
C PRO A 427 16.87 21.68 9.74
N LEU A 428 15.82 22.17 9.10
CA LEU A 428 15.85 22.49 7.67
C LEU A 428 17.04 23.42 7.37
N PRO A 429 17.82 23.17 6.31
CA PRO A 429 18.93 24.04 5.94
C PRO A 429 18.43 25.44 5.55
N SER A 430 19.26 26.47 5.79
CA SER A 430 18.93 27.86 5.49
C SER A 430 18.62 28.12 4.01
N SER A 431 19.05 27.24 3.12
CA SER A 431 18.70 27.25 1.69
C SER A 431 17.25 26.91 1.41
N SER A 432 16.53 26.28 2.34
CA SER A 432 15.10 25.98 2.19
C SER A 432 14.27 27.24 2.36
N PRO A 433 13.28 27.50 1.47
CA PRO A 433 12.40 28.66 1.60
C PRO A 433 11.47 28.57 2.83
N TYR A 434 11.43 27.44 3.51
CA TYR A 434 10.63 27.21 4.72
C TYR A 434 11.48 27.25 5.99
N ALA A 435 12.80 27.40 5.90
CA ALA A 435 13.66 27.37 7.07
C ALA A 435 13.34 28.52 8.03
N ALA A 436 13.24 28.17 9.34
CA ALA A 436 13.26 29.17 10.39
C ALA A 436 14.65 29.83 10.44
N ASN A 437 14.69 31.16 10.54
CA ASN A 437 15.94 31.92 10.65
C ASN A 437 16.59 31.69 12.00
#